data_be75075a823503fb6ffe5e91a78f67b4
#
_entry.id   be75075a823503fb6ffe5e91a78f67b4
#
_cell.length_a   1.000
_cell.length_b   1.000
_cell.length_c   1.000
_cell.angle_alpha   90.00
_cell.angle_beta   90.00
_cell.angle_gamma   90.00
#
_symmetry.space_group_name_H-M   'P 1'
#
loop_
_entity.id
_entity.type
_entity.pdbx_description
1 polymer ?
#
loop_
_entity_poly.entity_id
_entity_poly.type
_entity_poly.pdbx_seq_one_letter_code
_entity_poly.pdbx_strand_id
1 'polypeptide(L)'
;MAQSSDYWIYEVPPFAILILTVVATECLIGIIANGIVMAVNVVPWVQKKAVTINTKILLLLSVSRIGFQSIILIETTFSIFKDSLYDSVSYCFSKVSFVFLNYCDLWFTALLSFFHFVKIANFSYRLFLKLKWRISGLMPWLLWLSVFISLGFSMFFCKDTYTVYNNNSRSFNIFNFTAKVCKVETNVVYVVSLFSLGLLPPLIVSIAATTLLIFSLRRHSLHMRHSATGSRDPSRESHMRAIKETGCFLLLYISNAVALFVYMSNVVNASFFWNVVLRIALPSYPAGHSILLIQNNPGLRRSWKQLQSQVHLYLQSRF
;
A
#
# COMPACT_ATOMS: atom_id res chain seq x y z
N MET A 1 -37.18 42.24 -17.16
CA MET A 1 -37.05 40.76 -17.26
C MET A 1 -35.78 40.36 -16.56
N ALA A 2 -35.91 39.92 -15.32
CA ALA A 2 -34.77 39.45 -14.52
C ALA A 2 -34.51 37.99 -14.89
N GLN A 3 -33.33 37.71 -15.42
CA GLN A 3 -32.84 36.35 -15.61
C GLN A 3 -32.51 35.79 -14.23
N SER A 4 -33.36 34.89 -13.74
CA SER A 4 -33.07 34.08 -12.56
C SER A 4 -31.89 33.15 -12.92
N SER A 5 -30.72 33.42 -12.38
CA SER A 5 -29.61 32.50 -12.38
C SER A 5 -30.00 31.33 -11.47
N ASP A 6 -30.53 30.28 -12.04
CA ASP A 6 -30.73 29.01 -11.37
C ASP A 6 -29.32 28.43 -11.04
N TYR A 7 -28.83 28.73 -9.84
CA TYR A 7 -27.73 28.01 -9.23
C TYR A 7 -28.26 26.60 -8.93
N TRP A 8 -27.94 25.66 -9.82
CA TRP A 8 -28.16 24.24 -9.54
C TRP A 8 -27.25 23.85 -8.37
N ILE A 9 -27.84 23.84 -7.18
CA ILE A 9 -27.22 23.21 -6.00
C ILE A 9 -27.19 21.72 -6.31
N TYR A 10 -26.04 21.22 -6.72
CA TYR A 10 -25.81 19.78 -6.89
C TYR A 10 -25.86 19.14 -5.50
N GLU A 11 -26.97 18.56 -5.13
CA GLU A 11 -27.05 17.73 -3.94
C GLU A 11 -26.20 16.48 -4.14
N VAL A 12 -25.08 16.42 -3.41
CA VAL A 12 -24.24 15.23 -3.39
C VAL A 12 -25.04 14.08 -2.75
N PRO A 13 -25.26 12.96 -3.43
CA PRO A 13 -26.07 11.88 -2.89
C PRO A 13 -25.49 11.38 -1.55
N PRO A 14 -26.32 11.13 -0.52
CA PRO A 14 -25.87 10.73 0.82
C PRO A 14 -24.94 9.53 0.81
N PHE A 15 -25.13 8.61 -0.12
CA PHE A 15 -24.28 7.44 -0.32
C PHE A 15 -22.84 7.80 -0.75
N ALA A 16 -22.67 8.83 -1.58
CA ALA A 16 -21.34 9.31 -1.99
C ALA A 16 -20.58 9.93 -0.81
N ILE A 17 -21.30 10.66 0.05
CA ILE A 17 -20.74 11.21 1.30
C ILE A 17 -20.31 10.07 2.22
N LEU A 18 -21.10 9.00 2.34
CA LEU A 18 -20.75 7.83 3.15
C LEU A 18 -19.47 7.17 2.65
N ILE A 19 -19.34 6.93 1.34
CA ILE A 19 -18.12 6.36 0.76
C ILE A 19 -16.91 7.27 1.04
N LEU A 20 -17.04 8.57 0.81
CA LEU A 20 -15.97 9.53 1.10
C LEU A 20 -15.55 9.47 2.56
N THR A 21 -16.52 9.41 3.48
CA THR A 21 -16.25 9.35 4.91
C THR A 21 -15.48 8.08 5.27
N VAL A 22 -15.85 6.92 4.72
CA VAL A 22 -15.17 5.65 4.96
C VAL A 22 -13.74 5.71 4.39
N VAL A 23 -13.58 6.09 3.12
CA VAL A 23 -12.26 6.18 2.48
C VAL A 23 -11.38 7.22 3.17
N ALA A 24 -11.93 8.39 3.55
CA ALA A 24 -11.19 9.43 4.25
C ALA A 24 -10.71 8.95 5.63
N THR A 25 -11.56 8.27 6.40
CA THR A 25 -11.16 7.73 7.71
C THR A 25 -10.07 6.67 7.58
N GLU A 26 -10.17 5.76 6.61
CA GLU A 26 -9.12 4.76 6.34
C GLU A 26 -7.80 5.41 5.93
N CYS A 27 -7.84 6.36 5.00
CA CYS A 27 -6.63 7.09 4.56
C CYS A 27 -6.00 7.85 5.72
N LEU A 28 -6.78 8.56 6.54
CA LEU A 28 -6.26 9.30 7.69
C LEU A 28 -5.62 8.38 8.73
N ILE A 29 -6.27 7.27 9.06
CA ILE A 29 -5.71 6.24 9.96
C ILE A 29 -4.38 5.72 9.41
N GLY A 30 -4.34 5.41 8.12
CA GLY A 30 -3.14 4.90 7.48
C GLY A 30 -2.02 5.95 7.39
N ILE A 31 -2.32 7.21 7.08
CA ILE A 31 -1.35 8.31 7.06
C ILE A 31 -0.75 8.50 8.47
N ILE A 32 -1.58 8.50 9.51
CA ILE A 32 -1.12 8.61 10.90
C ILE A 32 -0.22 7.42 11.27
N ALA A 33 -0.66 6.19 10.98
CA ALA A 33 0.12 4.99 11.27
C ALA A 33 1.47 4.99 10.56
N ASN A 34 1.51 5.31 9.26
CA ASN A 34 2.74 5.41 8.49
C ASN A 34 3.61 6.60 8.93
N GLY A 35 3.00 7.71 9.34
CA GLY A 35 3.70 8.85 9.92
C GLY A 35 4.45 8.49 11.20
N ILE A 36 3.86 7.68 12.06
CA ILE A 36 4.51 7.16 13.28
C ILE A 36 5.68 6.23 12.93
N VAL A 37 5.46 5.31 12.00
CA VAL A 37 6.55 4.43 11.52
C VAL A 37 7.69 5.26 10.96
N MET A 38 7.38 6.27 10.15
CA MET A 38 8.37 7.20 9.60
C MET A 38 9.11 7.96 10.69
N ALA A 39 8.39 8.59 11.63
CA ALA A 39 8.97 9.39 12.70
C ALA A 39 9.97 8.57 13.56
N VAL A 40 9.58 7.36 13.97
CA VAL A 40 10.45 6.47 14.77
C VAL A 40 11.69 6.04 14.00
N ASN A 41 11.57 5.81 12.69
CA ASN A 41 12.68 5.37 11.86
C ASN A 41 13.60 6.53 11.41
N VAL A 42 13.15 7.79 11.46
CA VAL A 42 13.96 8.99 11.18
C VAL A 42 14.84 9.36 12.38
N VAL A 43 14.38 9.11 13.63
CA VAL A 43 15.12 9.47 14.85
C VAL A 43 16.59 9.00 14.87
N PRO A 44 16.95 7.76 14.50
CA PRO A 44 18.35 7.34 14.43
C PRO A 44 19.20 8.16 13.44
N TRP A 45 18.58 8.60 12.34
CA TRP A 45 19.25 9.46 11.34
C TRP A 45 19.60 10.84 11.91
N VAL A 46 18.63 11.47 12.55
CA VAL A 46 18.83 12.78 13.19
C VAL A 46 19.87 12.70 14.30
N GLN A 47 19.89 11.61 15.06
CA GLN A 47 20.87 11.35 16.13
C GLN A 47 22.24 10.88 15.63
N LYS A 48 22.51 10.90 14.32
CA LYS A 48 23.76 10.42 13.70
C LYS A 48 24.16 8.99 14.10
N LYS A 49 23.18 8.16 14.46
CA LYS A 49 23.38 6.74 14.74
C LYS A 49 23.41 5.93 13.45
N ALA A 50 24.03 4.76 13.49
CA ALA A 50 24.04 3.84 12.35
C ALA A 50 22.62 3.42 11.96
N VAL A 51 22.21 3.74 10.75
CA VAL A 51 20.87 3.41 10.22
C VAL A 51 20.88 2.01 9.63
N THR A 52 20.05 1.14 10.18
CA THR A 52 19.95 -0.24 9.70
C THR A 52 19.23 -0.28 8.33
N ILE A 53 19.49 -1.34 7.56
CA ILE A 53 18.80 -1.57 6.27
C ILE A 53 17.30 -1.69 6.47
N ASN A 54 16.85 -2.37 7.53
CA ASN A 54 15.44 -2.49 7.87
C ASN A 54 14.78 -1.10 8.06
N THR A 55 15.44 -0.20 8.76
CA THR A 55 15.01 1.19 8.95
C THR A 55 14.83 1.92 7.61
N LYS A 56 15.79 1.75 6.68
CA LYS A 56 15.71 2.37 5.35
C LYS A 56 14.52 1.85 4.54
N ILE A 57 14.28 0.54 4.55
CA ILE A 57 13.13 -0.07 3.84
C ILE A 57 11.83 0.44 4.44
N LEU A 58 11.68 0.44 5.77
CA LEU A 58 10.48 0.91 6.46
C LEU A 58 10.20 2.39 6.21
N LEU A 59 11.25 3.22 6.12
CA LEU A 59 11.11 4.63 5.81
C LEU A 59 10.55 4.84 4.39
N LEU A 60 11.16 4.21 3.39
CA LEU A 60 10.70 4.30 2.00
C LEU A 60 9.29 3.76 1.83
N LEU A 61 8.98 2.65 2.51
CA LEU A 61 7.66 2.06 2.54
C LEU A 61 6.61 3.02 3.14
N SER A 62 6.94 3.68 4.25
CA SER A 62 6.03 4.65 4.88
C SER A 62 5.79 5.87 4.01
N VAL A 63 6.83 6.39 3.35
CA VAL A 63 6.71 7.53 2.43
C VAL A 63 5.82 7.17 1.23
N SER A 64 6.03 6.01 0.58
CA SER A 64 5.21 5.59 -0.55
C SER A 64 3.74 5.41 -0.15
N ARG A 65 3.46 4.88 1.04
CA ARG A 65 2.10 4.67 1.56
C ARG A 65 1.39 5.96 1.92
N ILE A 66 2.08 6.91 2.56
CA ILE A 66 1.51 8.25 2.83
C ILE A 66 1.16 8.93 1.51
N GLY A 67 2.07 8.92 0.54
CA GLY A 67 1.81 9.48 -0.78
C GLY A 67 0.63 8.82 -1.48
N PHE A 68 0.57 7.50 -1.49
CA PHE A 68 -0.51 6.72 -2.08
C PHE A 68 -1.88 7.04 -1.46
N GLN A 69 -1.98 7.03 -0.12
CA GLN A 69 -3.21 7.35 0.59
C GLN A 69 -3.65 8.80 0.38
N SER A 70 -2.69 9.73 0.29
CA SER A 70 -2.98 11.13 -0.04
C SER A 70 -3.58 11.28 -1.44
N ILE A 71 -3.06 10.55 -2.43
CA ILE A 71 -3.60 10.57 -3.80
C ILE A 71 -5.01 9.99 -3.82
N ILE A 72 -5.27 8.84 -3.17
CA ILE A 72 -6.61 8.26 -3.09
C ILE A 72 -7.60 9.24 -2.46
N LEU A 73 -7.22 9.90 -1.38
CA LEU A 73 -8.07 10.88 -0.71
C LEU A 73 -8.40 12.05 -1.63
N ILE A 74 -7.40 12.59 -2.31
CA ILE A 74 -7.56 13.67 -3.29
C ILE A 74 -8.48 13.23 -4.43
N GLU A 75 -8.21 12.09 -5.07
CA GLU A 75 -9.02 11.57 -6.18
C GLU A 75 -10.47 11.31 -5.77
N THR A 76 -10.69 10.72 -4.59
CA THR A 76 -12.03 10.43 -4.09
C THR A 76 -12.78 11.74 -3.80
N THR A 77 -12.13 12.73 -3.20
CA THR A 77 -12.73 14.04 -2.93
C THR A 77 -13.11 14.73 -4.24
N PHE A 78 -12.19 14.80 -5.21
CA PHE A 78 -12.49 15.40 -6.51
C PHE A 78 -13.58 14.66 -7.28
N SER A 79 -13.65 13.34 -7.19
CA SER A 79 -14.69 12.56 -7.87
C SER A 79 -16.10 12.85 -7.36
N ILE A 80 -16.25 13.36 -6.14
CA ILE A 80 -17.54 13.63 -5.50
C ILE A 80 -17.96 15.09 -5.66
N PHE A 81 -17.04 16.02 -5.39
CA PHE A 81 -17.36 17.45 -5.41
C PHE A 81 -17.28 18.08 -6.80
N LYS A 82 -16.83 17.32 -7.79
CA LYS A 82 -16.77 17.65 -9.20
C LYS A 82 -16.77 19.15 -9.49
N ASP A 83 -15.63 19.61 -9.92
CA ASP A 83 -15.59 20.72 -10.86
C ASP A 83 -14.68 20.36 -12.04
N SER A 84 -14.99 20.94 -13.18
CA SER A 84 -14.34 20.83 -14.49
C SER A 84 -12.83 21.20 -14.47
N LEU A 85 -12.23 21.24 -13.30
CA LEU A 85 -10.80 21.54 -13.04
C LEU A 85 -9.87 20.35 -13.28
N TYR A 86 -10.40 19.15 -13.54
CA TYR A 86 -9.55 18.03 -13.94
C TYR A 86 -9.11 18.23 -15.40
N ASP A 87 -8.13 19.11 -15.57
CA ASP A 87 -7.38 19.19 -16.80
C ASP A 87 -6.74 17.82 -17.09
N SER A 88 -6.64 17.45 -18.36
CA SER A 88 -6.08 16.16 -18.80
C SER A 88 -4.68 15.89 -18.24
N VAL A 89 -3.90 16.94 -18.01
CA VAL A 89 -2.55 16.86 -17.43
C VAL A 89 -2.61 16.46 -15.95
N SER A 90 -3.50 17.06 -15.16
CA SER A 90 -3.67 16.73 -13.74
C SER A 90 -4.15 15.30 -13.53
N TYR A 91 -5.06 14.83 -14.40
CA TYR A 91 -5.53 13.45 -14.39
C TYR A 91 -4.41 12.45 -14.71
N CYS A 92 -3.62 12.73 -15.76
CA CYS A 92 -2.48 11.91 -16.13
C CYS A 92 -1.44 11.84 -15.00
N PHE A 93 -1.11 12.99 -14.40
CA PHE A 93 -0.18 13.06 -13.28
C PHE A 93 -0.67 12.26 -12.07
N SER A 94 -1.94 12.40 -11.68
CA SER A 94 -2.52 11.65 -10.58
C SER A 94 -2.47 10.14 -10.85
N LYS A 95 -2.86 9.70 -12.05
CA LYS A 95 -2.84 8.29 -12.44
C LYS A 95 -1.43 7.69 -12.44
N VAL A 96 -0.46 8.40 -13.02
CA VAL A 96 0.95 7.98 -13.03
C VAL A 96 1.49 7.89 -11.60
N SER A 97 1.20 8.89 -10.77
CA SER A 97 1.64 8.91 -9.37
C SER A 97 0.99 7.79 -8.55
N PHE A 98 -0.29 7.51 -8.77
CA PHE A 98 -1.00 6.39 -8.16
C PHE A 98 -0.32 5.05 -8.48
N VAL A 99 -0.06 4.79 -9.76
CA VAL A 99 0.59 3.55 -10.22
C VAL A 99 2.01 3.46 -9.70
N PHE A 100 2.78 4.55 -9.77
CA PHE A 100 4.15 4.61 -9.27
C PHE A 100 4.26 4.27 -7.78
N LEU A 101 3.45 4.92 -6.95
CA LEU A 101 3.49 4.70 -5.50
C LEU A 101 3.01 3.30 -5.12
N ASN A 102 2.04 2.76 -5.85
CA ASN A 102 1.61 1.38 -5.67
C ASN A 102 2.71 0.37 -6.00
N TYR A 103 3.38 0.53 -7.13
CA TYR A 103 4.50 -0.35 -7.48
C TYR A 103 5.65 -0.21 -6.48
N CYS A 104 5.96 0.99 -6.01
CA CYS A 104 6.94 1.20 -4.94
C CYS A 104 6.54 0.43 -3.67
N ASP A 105 5.28 0.52 -3.25
CA ASP A 105 4.79 -0.20 -2.07
C ASP A 105 4.92 -1.73 -2.24
N LEU A 106 4.53 -2.26 -3.40
CA LEU A 106 4.65 -3.69 -3.70
C LEU A 106 6.11 -4.17 -3.69
N TRP A 107 7.00 -3.44 -4.34
CA TRP A 107 8.43 -3.78 -4.37
C TRP A 107 9.09 -3.65 -3.00
N PHE A 108 8.84 -2.57 -2.26
CA PHE A 108 9.43 -2.38 -0.94
C PHE A 108 8.93 -3.43 0.05
N THR A 109 7.66 -3.83 -0.03
CA THR A 109 7.11 -4.92 0.79
C THR A 109 7.74 -6.27 0.42
N ALA A 110 7.93 -6.55 -0.88
CA ALA A 110 8.61 -7.76 -1.34
C ALA A 110 10.07 -7.80 -0.88
N LEU A 111 10.79 -6.68 -0.99
CA LEU A 111 12.17 -6.55 -0.51
C LEU A 111 12.28 -6.67 1.02
N LEU A 112 11.30 -6.15 1.76
CA LEU A 112 11.23 -6.32 3.21
C LEU A 112 11.06 -7.80 3.58
N SER A 113 10.16 -8.50 2.92
CA SER A 113 9.93 -9.94 3.11
C SER A 113 11.17 -10.75 2.75
N PHE A 114 11.81 -10.42 1.64
CA PHE A 114 13.06 -11.05 1.20
C PHE A 114 14.21 -10.80 2.18
N PHE A 115 14.36 -9.58 2.66
CA PHE A 115 15.36 -9.23 3.67
C PHE A 115 15.16 -10.02 4.97
N HIS A 116 13.91 -10.08 5.47
CA HIS A 116 13.58 -10.86 6.66
C HIS A 116 13.85 -12.35 6.46
N PHE A 117 13.47 -12.90 5.31
CA PHE A 117 13.77 -14.30 4.96
C PHE A 117 15.27 -14.58 5.04
N VAL A 118 16.11 -13.80 4.34
CA VAL A 118 17.55 -14.03 4.31
C VAL A 118 18.21 -13.85 5.67
N LYS A 119 17.74 -12.89 6.48
CA LYS A 119 18.28 -12.63 7.82
C LYS A 119 17.90 -13.68 8.86
N ILE A 120 16.63 -14.12 8.86
CA ILE A 120 16.05 -14.96 9.91
C ILE A 120 16.19 -16.44 9.58
N ALA A 121 15.99 -16.83 8.32
CA ALA A 121 16.04 -18.24 7.92
C ALA A 121 17.44 -18.84 8.12
N ASN A 122 17.46 -20.11 8.47
CA ASN A 122 18.69 -20.84 8.73
C ASN A 122 18.78 -22.07 7.81
N PHE A 123 19.45 -21.87 6.66
CA PHE A 123 19.74 -22.93 5.70
C PHE A 123 21.24 -23.12 5.57
N SER A 124 21.69 -24.38 5.47
CA SER A 124 23.11 -24.75 5.41
C SER A 124 23.72 -24.67 4.00
N TYR A 125 22.96 -24.22 3.00
CA TYR A 125 23.47 -24.14 1.62
C TYR A 125 24.51 -23.01 1.47
N ARG A 126 25.64 -23.32 0.83
CA ARG A 126 26.74 -22.36 0.62
C ARG A 126 26.31 -21.06 -0.05
N LEU A 127 25.43 -21.15 -1.06
CA LEU A 127 24.88 -19.96 -1.75
C LEU A 127 24.04 -19.09 -0.81
N PHE A 128 23.22 -19.70 0.04
CA PHE A 128 22.40 -18.97 1.01
C PHE A 128 23.28 -18.26 2.05
N LEU A 129 24.30 -18.92 2.57
CA LEU A 129 25.25 -18.31 3.51
C LEU A 129 25.97 -17.11 2.87
N LYS A 130 26.44 -17.24 1.62
CA LYS A 130 27.06 -16.15 0.88
C LYS A 130 26.08 -14.97 0.68
N LEU A 131 24.83 -15.26 0.37
CA LEU A 131 23.76 -14.25 0.26
C LEU A 131 23.53 -13.56 1.59
N LYS A 132 23.42 -14.32 2.70
CA LYS A 132 23.22 -13.81 4.06
C LYS A 132 24.30 -12.80 4.49
N TRP A 133 25.55 -13.01 4.07
CA TRP A 133 26.64 -12.08 4.31
C TRP A 133 26.58 -10.82 3.46
N ARG A 134 26.16 -10.94 2.20
CA ARG A 134 26.16 -9.83 1.23
C ARG A 134 24.86 -9.04 1.19
N ILE A 135 23.76 -9.54 1.76
CA ILE A 135 22.42 -8.95 1.62
C ILE A 135 22.37 -7.48 2.06
N SER A 136 23.07 -7.12 3.14
CA SER A 136 23.08 -5.75 3.67
C SER A 136 23.72 -4.75 2.70
N GLY A 137 24.70 -5.17 1.91
CA GLY A 137 25.32 -4.34 0.87
C GLY A 137 24.50 -4.31 -0.44
N LEU A 138 23.75 -5.38 -0.72
CA LEU A 138 22.94 -5.51 -1.93
C LEU A 138 21.61 -4.74 -1.84
N MET A 139 21.02 -4.67 -0.66
CA MET A 139 19.68 -4.06 -0.46
C MET A 139 19.55 -2.61 -0.94
N PRO A 140 20.50 -1.69 -0.71
CA PRO A 140 20.37 -0.33 -1.23
C PRO A 140 20.25 -0.29 -2.75
N TRP A 141 20.99 -1.13 -3.47
CA TRP A 141 20.92 -1.25 -4.93
C TRP A 141 19.57 -1.80 -5.39
N LEU A 142 19.04 -2.82 -4.69
CA LEU A 142 17.71 -3.37 -4.98
C LEU A 142 16.60 -2.36 -4.73
N LEU A 143 16.73 -1.52 -3.69
CA LEU A 143 15.77 -0.44 -3.42
C LEU A 143 15.76 0.61 -4.53
N TRP A 144 16.92 1.07 -5.00
CA TRP A 144 17.00 1.99 -6.11
C TRP A 144 16.47 1.38 -7.41
N LEU A 145 16.86 0.13 -7.69
CA LEU A 145 16.36 -0.61 -8.85
C LEU A 145 14.83 -0.71 -8.84
N SER A 146 14.23 -0.99 -7.68
CA SER A 146 12.77 -1.08 -7.57
C SER A 146 12.08 0.27 -7.83
N VAL A 147 12.68 1.39 -7.43
CA VAL A 147 12.18 2.74 -7.75
C VAL A 147 12.23 2.99 -9.26
N PHE A 148 13.34 2.67 -9.91
CA PHE A 148 13.48 2.83 -11.37
C PHE A 148 12.51 1.95 -12.16
N ILE A 149 12.33 0.69 -11.74
CA ILE A 149 11.35 -0.22 -12.33
C ILE A 149 9.93 0.35 -12.15
N SER A 150 9.58 0.78 -10.95
CA SER A 150 8.26 1.36 -10.65
C SER A 150 7.99 2.61 -11.48
N LEU A 151 8.99 3.48 -11.64
CA LEU A 151 8.88 4.69 -12.47
C LEU A 151 8.71 4.32 -13.95
N GLY A 152 9.52 3.39 -14.45
CA GLY A 152 9.44 2.93 -15.86
C GLY A 152 8.05 2.40 -16.17
N PHE A 153 7.51 1.47 -15.36
CA PHE A 153 6.16 0.93 -15.57
C PHE A 153 5.07 2.00 -15.45
N SER A 154 5.18 2.94 -14.50
CA SER A 154 4.17 3.99 -14.32
C SER A 154 4.09 4.95 -15.51
N MET A 155 5.22 5.24 -16.16
CA MET A 155 5.27 6.12 -17.33
C MET A 155 4.55 5.53 -18.56
N PHE A 156 4.49 4.21 -18.70
CA PHE A 156 3.71 3.58 -19.77
C PHE A 156 2.21 3.86 -19.65
N PHE A 157 1.69 4.07 -18.45
CA PHE A 157 0.28 4.41 -18.24
C PHE A 157 -0.07 5.85 -18.63
N CYS A 158 0.91 6.72 -18.85
CA CYS A 158 0.69 8.08 -19.36
C CYS A 158 0.27 8.09 -20.82
N LYS A 159 0.79 7.17 -21.65
CA LYS A 159 0.53 7.13 -23.10
C LYS A 159 -0.93 6.81 -23.44
N ASP A 160 -1.59 5.99 -22.64
CA ASP A 160 -2.97 5.59 -22.88
C ASP A 160 -4.01 6.68 -22.55
N THR A 161 -3.58 7.77 -21.93
CA THR A 161 -4.45 8.87 -21.52
C THR A 161 -4.64 9.91 -22.64
N TYR A 162 -3.87 9.85 -23.71
CA TYR A 162 -3.88 10.86 -24.80
C TYR A 162 -4.79 10.54 -25.98
N THR A 163 -5.56 9.48 -25.98
CA THR A 163 -6.40 9.13 -27.12
C THR A 163 -7.84 9.60 -26.96
N VAL A 164 -8.16 10.54 -27.80
CA VAL A 164 -9.45 10.81 -28.44
C VAL A 164 -10.50 11.56 -27.63
N TYR A 165 -10.52 12.87 -27.85
CA TYR A 165 -11.72 13.68 -27.79
C TYR A 165 -12.71 13.14 -28.83
N ASN A 166 -13.60 12.25 -28.44
CA ASN A 166 -14.70 11.85 -29.29
C ASN A 166 -15.99 12.49 -28.77
N ASN A 167 -16.65 13.24 -29.64
CA ASN A 167 -17.83 14.06 -29.37
C ASN A 167 -19.12 13.25 -29.05
N ASN A 168 -19.03 11.97 -28.76
CA ASN A 168 -20.19 11.16 -28.41
C ASN A 168 -20.33 11.03 -26.89
N SER A 169 -21.13 11.93 -26.33
CA SER A 169 -21.61 11.92 -24.97
C SER A 169 -22.37 10.61 -24.67
N ARG A 170 -21.70 9.59 -24.13
CA ARG A 170 -22.39 8.55 -23.39
C ARG A 170 -22.18 8.80 -21.91
N SER A 171 -23.25 9.19 -21.27
CA SER A 171 -23.38 9.38 -19.84
C SER A 171 -23.05 8.07 -19.10
N PHE A 172 -21.90 8.01 -18.42
CA PHE A 172 -21.63 6.98 -17.42
C PHE A 172 -22.08 7.53 -16.07
N ASN A 173 -23.33 7.25 -15.73
CA ASN A 173 -23.93 7.65 -14.46
C ASN A 173 -23.47 6.74 -13.32
N ILE A 174 -22.30 7.02 -12.71
CA ILE A 174 -22.02 6.47 -11.37
C ILE A 174 -22.70 7.33 -10.29
N PHE A 175 -22.94 8.62 -10.56
CA PHE A 175 -23.58 9.55 -9.63
C PHE A 175 -24.49 10.58 -10.33
N ASN A 176 -25.17 10.26 -11.44
CA ASN A 176 -25.93 11.25 -12.25
C ASN A 176 -25.10 12.48 -12.70
N PHE A 177 -23.80 12.37 -12.72
CA PHE A 177 -22.94 13.43 -13.21
C PHE A 177 -22.73 13.27 -14.70
N THR A 178 -23.20 14.20 -15.48
CA THR A 178 -22.84 14.41 -16.89
C THR A 178 -21.38 14.90 -16.97
N ALA A 179 -20.43 14.03 -16.72
CA ALA A 179 -19.06 14.30 -17.10
C ALA A 179 -18.95 14.13 -18.62
N LYS A 180 -18.30 15.06 -19.31
CA LYS A 180 -17.75 14.79 -20.64
C LYS A 180 -16.78 13.63 -20.48
N VAL A 181 -17.26 12.41 -20.72
CA VAL A 181 -16.44 11.21 -20.62
C VAL A 181 -15.52 11.24 -21.84
N CYS A 182 -14.26 11.54 -21.62
CA CYS A 182 -13.23 11.13 -22.55
C CYS A 182 -13.27 9.59 -22.59
N LYS A 183 -13.84 9.02 -23.65
CA LYS A 183 -13.80 7.59 -23.88
C LYS A 183 -12.38 7.25 -24.25
N VAL A 184 -11.58 6.92 -23.23
CA VAL A 184 -10.28 6.32 -23.45
C VAL A 184 -10.53 4.89 -23.94
N GLU A 185 -10.42 4.64 -25.23
CA GLU A 185 -10.35 3.29 -25.78
C GLU A 185 -8.99 2.71 -25.41
N THR A 186 -8.83 2.37 -24.14
CA THR A 186 -7.65 1.64 -23.69
C THR A 186 -7.72 0.22 -24.26
N ASN A 187 -6.65 -0.18 -24.91
CA ASN A 187 -6.49 -1.59 -25.26
C ASN A 187 -6.31 -2.37 -23.94
N VAL A 188 -7.42 -2.94 -23.44
CA VAL A 188 -7.49 -3.63 -22.15
C VAL A 188 -6.40 -4.71 -22.06
N VAL A 189 -6.13 -5.42 -23.16
CA VAL A 189 -5.10 -6.45 -23.23
C VAL A 189 -3.70 -5.86 -22.97
N TYR A 190 -3.40 -4.70 -23.56
CA TYR A 190 -2.12 -4.00 -23.34
C TYR A 190 -1.96 -3.56 -21.87
N VAL A 191 -2.97 -2.92 -21.29
CA VAL A 191 -2.96 -2.45 -19.91
C VAL A 191 -2.83 -3.62 -18.94
N VAL A 192 -3.60 -4.70 -19.13
CA VAL A 192 -3.54 -5.91 -18.29
C VAL A 192 -2.16 -6.57 -18.40
N SER A 193 -1.60 -6.69 -19.61
CA SER A 193 -0.28 -7.29 -19.82
C SER A 193 0.82 -6.48 -19.16
N LEU A 194 0.82 -5.16 -19.36
CA LEU A 194 1.79 -4.24 -18.76
C LEU A 194 1.70 -4.27 -17.23
N PHE A 195 0.47 -4.22 -16.72
CA PHE A 195 0.24 -4.26 -15.28
C PHE A 195 0.67 -5.59 -14.66
N SER A 196 0.37 -6.71 -15.33
CA SER A 196 0.81 -8.04 -14.88
C SER A 196 2.32 -8.16 -14.84
N LEU A 197 3.04 -7.63 -15.81
CA LEU A 197 4.51 -7.63 -15.83
C LEU A 197 5.11 -6.84 -14.66
N GLY A 198 4.49 -5.75 -14.26
CA GLY A 198 4.94 -4.95 -13.10
C GLY A 198 4.57 -5.57 -11.76
N LEU A 199 3.41 -6.25 -11.65
CA LEU A 199 2.86 -6.80 -10.42
C LEU A 199 3.42 -8.18 -10.08
N LEU A 200 3.53 -9.09 -11.06
CA LEU A 200 3.89 -10.49 -10.81
C LEU A 200 5.27 -10.69 -10.20
N PRO A 201 6.35 -10.01 -10.65
CA PRO A 201 7.68 -10.22 -10.06
C PRO A 201 7.74 -9.94 -8.54
N PRO A 202 7.30 -8.77 -8.03
CA PRO A 202 7.31 -8.51 -6.59
C PRO A 202 6.37 -9.46 -5.83
N LEU A 203 5.23 -9.86 -6.42
CA LEU A 203 4.31 -10.81 -5.83
C LEU A 203 4.97 -12.19 -5.65
N ILE A 204 5.62 -12.72 -6.69
CA ILE A 204 6.34 -13.99 -6.65
C ILE A 204 7.46 -13.96 -5.60
N VAL A 205 8.26 -12.89 -5.59
CA VAL A 205 9.35 -12.72 -4.62
C VAL A 205 8.81 -12.70 -3.19
N SER A 206 7.71 -11.97 -2.94
CA SER A 206 7.09 -11.88 -1.62
C SER A 206 6.54 -13.24 -1.16
N ILE A 207 5.78 -13.92 -2.02
CA ILE A 207 5.21 -15.25 -1.71
C ILE A 207 6.33 -16.25 -1.42
N ALA A 208 7.35 -16.34 -2.28
CA ALA A 208 8.46 -17.27 -2.12
C ALA A 208 9.24 -16.99 -0.82
N ALA A 209 9.63 -15.74 -0.58
CA ALA A 209 10.38 -15.35 0.60
C ALA A 209 9.60 -15.62 1.90
N THR A 210 8.32 -15.26 1.92
CA THR A 210 7.45 -15.44 3.09
C THR A 210 7.18 -16.92 3.37
N THR A 211 6.90 -17.72 2.34
CA THR A 211 6.65 -19.15 2.48
C THR A 211 7.88 -19.89 2.98
N LEU A 212 9.06 -19.58 2.41
CA LEU A 212 10.33 -20.16 2.86
C LEU A 212 10.68 -19.74 4.29
N LEU A 213 10.39 -18.50 4.68
CA LEU A 213 10.56 -18.03 6.06
C LEU A 213 9.66 -18.80 7.02
N ILE A 214 8.37 -18.94 6.71
CA ILE A 214 7.41 -19.70 7.52
C ILE A 214 7.87 -21.16 7.63
N PHE A 215 8.30 -21.77 6.53
CA PHE A 215 8.82 -23.15 6.53
C PHE A 215 10.05 -23.29 7.44
N SER A 216 11.01 -22.37 7.35
CA SER A 216 12.20 -22.36 8.20
C SER A 216 11.85 -22.24 9.69
N LEU A 217 10.96 -21.30 10.03
CA LEU A 217 10.49 -21.09 11.41
C LEU A 217 9.72 -22.30 11.95
N ARG A 218 8.85 -22.91 11.15
CA ARG A 218 8.13 -24.15 11.53
C ARG A 218 9.07 -25.28 11.79
N ARG A 219 10.04 -25.51 10.89
CA ARG A 219 11.05 -26.58 11.07
C ARG A 219 11.83 -26.39 12.38
N HIS A 220 12.25 -25.16 12.67
CA HIS A 220 12.96 -24.83 13.91
C HIS A 220 12.07 -25.05 15.16
N SER A 221 10.81 -24.62 15.11
CA SER A 221 9.85 -24.80 16.19
C SER A 221 9.52 -26.28 16.45
N LEU A 222 9.45 -27.11 15.41
CA LEU A 222 9.25 -28.55 15.56
C LEU A 222 10.48 -29.23 16.19
N HIS A 223 11.68 -28.84 15.79
CA HIS A 223 12.92 -29.37 16.38
C HIS A 223 13.00 -29.07 17.90
N MET A 224 12.67 -27.84 18.30
CA MET A 224 12.62 -27.49 19.72
C MET A 224 11.55 -28.28 20.49
N ARG A 225 10.43 -28.64 19.84
CA ARG A 225 9.38 -29.45 20.47
C ARG A 225 9.86 -30.83 20.89
N HIS A 226 10.73 -31.45 20.09
CA HIS A 226 11.27 -32.78 20.40
C HIS A 226 12.33 -32.76 21.52
N SER A 227 12.93 -31.58 21.78
CA SER A 227 13.98 -31.42 22.81
C SER A 227 13.45 -30.91 24.15
N ALA A 228 12.21 -30.42 24.21
CA ALA A 228 11.61 -29.84 25.41
C ALA A 228 10.77 -30.86 26.17
N THR A 229 11.21 -31.28 27.34
CA THR A 229 10.46 -32.05 28.32
C THR A 229 9.51 -31.14 29.10
N GLY A 230 8.21 -31.06 28.69
CA GLY A 230 7.10 -30.71 29.56
C GLY A 230 6.86 -29.24 29.96
N SER A 231 7.73 -28.27 29.65
CA SER A 231 7.56 -26.87 30.02
C SER A 231 7.11 -26.01 28.82
N ARG A 232 6.19 -25.05 29.09
CA ARG A 232 5.76 -24.05 28.10
C ARG A 232 6.96 -23.16 27.73
N ASP A 233 7.56 -23.41 26.56
CA ASP A 233 8.77 -22.73 26.10
C ASP A 233 8.39 -21.35 25.50
N PRO A 234 8.81 -20.23 26.12
CA PRO A 234 8.55 -18.86 25.62
C PRO A 234 9.12 -18.62 24.22
N SER A 235 10.20 -19.33 23.85
CA SER A 235 10.83 -19.24 22.55
C SER A 235 9.91 -19.78 21.46
N ARG A 236 9.24 -20.89 21.70
CA ARG A 236 8.27 -21.50 20.79
C ARG A 236 7.05 -20.59 20.57
N GLU A 237 6.54 -19.97 21.64
CA GLU A 237 5.42 -19.04 21.54
C GLU A 237 5.79 -17.83 20.64
N SER A 238 7.00 -17.30 20.79
CA SER A 238 7.53 -16.23 19.97
C SER A 238 7.64 -16.63 18.47
N HIS A 239 8.09 -17.85 18.17
CA HIS A 239 8.15 -18.36 16.80
C HIS A 239 6.77 -18.55 16.19
N MET A 240 5.80 -19.11 16.96
CA MET A 240 4.42 -19.27 16.48
C MET A 240 3.74 -17.94 16.23
N ARG A 241 4.02 -16.94 17.06
CA ARG A 241 3.55 -15.57 16.86
C ARG A 241 4.11 -14.98 15.57
N ALA A 242 5.43 -15.08 15.35
CA ALA A 242 6.07 -14.61 14.13
C ALA A 242 5.49 -15.29 12.86
N ILE A 243 5.21 -16.59 12.90
CA ILE A 243 4.57 -17.32 11.79
C ILE A 243 3.18 -16.76 11.47
N LYS A 244 2.34 -16.53 12.50
CA LYS A 244 1.00 -15.96 12.33
C LYS A 244 1.06 -14.56 11.73
N GLU A 245 1.95 -13.70 12.26
CA GLU A 245 2.14 -12.33 11.79
C GLU A 245 2.59 -12.30 10.33
N THR A 246 3.60 -13.09 9.99
CA THR A 246 4.14 -13.19 8.63
C THR A 246 3.08 -13.73 7.66
N GLY A 247 2.26 -14.71 8.08
CA GLY A 247 1.14 -15.23 7.29
C GLY A 247 0.05 -14.18 7.07
N CYS A 248 -0.27 -13.38 8.09
CA CYS A 248 -1.24 -12.30 7.99
C CYS A 248 -0.77 -11.21 7.00
N PHE A 249 0.51 -10.82 7.04
CA PHE A 249 1.10 -9.88 6.08
C PHE A 249 1.02 -10.41 4.65
N LEU A 250 1.29 -11.70 4.45
CA LEU A 250 1.20 -12.32 3.12
C LEU A 250 -0.24 -12.29 2.59
N LEU A 251 -1.22 -12.64 3.41
CA LEU A 251 -2.63 -12.61 3.01
C LEU A 251 -3.08 -11.19 2.63
N LEU A 252 -2.73 -10.19 3.43
CA LEU A 252 -3.03 -8.79 3.12
C LEU A 252 -2.34 -8.36 1.81
N TYR A 253 -1.10 -8.76 1.59
CA TYR A 253 -0.36 -8.44 0.37
C TYR A 253 -1.01 -9.05 -0.88
N ILE A 254 -1.39 -10.33 -0.83
CA ILE A 254 -2.08 -11.00 -1.93
C ILE A 254 -3.44 -10.36 -2.20
N SER A 255 -4.21 -10.06 -1.15
CA SER A 255 -5.52 -9.39 -1.29
C SER A 255 -5.39 -8.03 -1.96
N ASN A 256 -4.38 -7.24 -1.60
CA ASN A 256 -4.08 -5.97 -2.25
C ASN A 256 -3.69 -6.14 -3.72
N ALA A 257 -2.84 -7.12 -4.03
CA ALA A 257 -2.42 -7.39 -5.40
C ALA A 257 -3.61 -7.78 -6.28
N VAL A 258 -4.53 -8.60 -5.77
CA VAL A 258 -5.78 -8.97 -6.46
C VAL A 258 -6.69 -7.75 -6.64
N ALA A 259 -6.93 -6.97 -5.59
CA ALA A 259 -7.75 -5.77 -5.65
C ALA A 259 -7.21 -4.77 -6.67
N LEU A 260 -5.89 -4.56 -6.68
CA LEU A 260 -5.21 -3.68 -7.60
C LEU A 260 -5.31 -4.19 -9.05
N PHE A 261 -5.11 -5.48 -9.27
CA PHE A 261 -5.28 -6.10 -10.59
C PHE A 261 -6.70 -5.92 -11.12
N VAL A 262 -7.72 -6.18 -10.29
CA VAL A 262 -9.13 -6.01 -10.67
C VAL A 262 -9.44 -4.53 -10.94
N TYR A 263 -8.94 -3.62 -10.12
CA TYR A 263 -9.13 -2.18 -10.31
C TYR A 263 -8.51 -1.69 -11.64
N MET A 264 -7.28 -2.10 -11.95
CA MET A 264 -6.56 -1.63 -13.14
C MET A 264 -7.02 -2.33 -14.42
N SER A 265 -7.49 -3.57 -14.34
CA SER A 265 -7.98 -4.32 -15.51
C SER A 265 -9.30 -3.78 -16.08
N ASN A 266 -9.97 -2.89 -15.36
CA ASN A 266 -11.25 -2.30 -15.74
C ASN A 266 -12.37 -3.33 -16.03
N VAL A 267 -12.14 -4.59 -15.70
CA VAL A 267 -13.07 -5.70 -15.99
C VAL A 267 -14.39 -5.55 -15.26
N VAL A 268 -14.38 -4.87 -14.12
CA VAL A 268 -15.55 -4.76 -13.21
C VAL A 268 -16.18 -3.38 -13.22
N ASN A 269 -15.71 -2.46 -14.07
CA ASN A 269 -16.22 -1.07 -14.12
C ASN A 269 -17.71 -0.95 -14.50
N ALA A 270 -18.34 -2.01 -14.99
CA ALA A 270 -19.78 -2.01 -15.31
C ALA A 270 -20.67 -2.07 -14.06
N SER A 271 -20.13 -2.46 -12.88
CA SER A 271 -20.91 -2.66 -11.67
C SER A 271 -20.51 -1.64 -10.60
N PHE A 272 -21.46 -0.80 -10.20
CA PHE A 272 -21.32 0.18 -9.12
C PHE A 272 -20.79 -0.45 -7.81
N PHE A 273 -21.34 -1.60 -7.44
CA PHE A 273 -20.96 -2.31 -6.21
C PHE A 273 -19.46 -2.61 -6.14
N TRP A 274 -18.89 -3.18 -7.20
CA TRP A 274 -17.47 -3.53 -7.22
C TRP A 274 -16.56 -2.31 -7.21
N ASN A 275 -16.94 -1.23 -7.87
CA ASN A 275 -16.18 0.03 -7.81
C ASN A 275 -16.08 0.57 -6.38
N VAL A 276 -17.16 0.50 -5.61
CA VAL A 276 -17.18 0.90 -4.20
C VAL A 276 -16.28 -0.01 -3.38
N VAL A 277 -16.44 -1.34 -3.54
CA VAL A 277 -15.63 -2.33 -2.81
C VAL A 277 -14.14 -2.13 -3.06
N LEU A 278 -13.73 -1.91 -4.32
CA LEU A 278 -12.32 -1.70 -4.66
C LEU A 278 -11.78 -0.37 -4.12
N ARG A 279 -12.58 0.70 -4.14
CA ARG A 279 -12.19 2.01 -3.56
C ARG A 279 -11.94 1.94 -2.05
N ILE A 280 -12.68 1.09 -1.34
CA ILE A 280 -12.47 0.83 0.09
C ILE A 280 -11.29 -0.15 0.29
N ALA A 281 -11.20 -1.21 -0.51
CA ALA A 281 -10.18 -2.24 -0.32
C ALA A 281 -8.74 -1.74 -0.55
N LEU A 282 -8.52 -0.83 -1.51
CA LEU A 282 -7.19 -0.35 -1.85
C LEU A 282 -6.48 0.42 -0.72
N PRO A 283 -7.11 1.40 -0.03
CA PRO A 283 -6.46 2.10 1.09
C PRO A 283 -6.39 1.24 2.37
N SER A 284 -7.23 0.21 2.51
CA SER A 284 -7.25 -0.68 3.69
C SER A 284 -5.93 -1.43 3.88
N TYR A 285 -5.29 -1.86 2.78
CA TYR A 285 -4.04 -2.62 2.84
C TYR A 285 -2.89 -1.82 3.49
N PRO A 286 -2.49 -0.62 3.00
CA PRO A 286 -1.41 0.14 3.61
C PRO A 286 -1.70 0.51 5.06
N ALA A 287 -2.95 0.82 5.39
CA ALA A 287 -3.37 1.11 6.76
C ALA A 287 -3.24 -0.12 7.67
N GLY A 288 -3.84 -1.25 7.27
CA GLY A 288 -3.83 -2.51 8.03
C GLY A 288 -2.42 -3.05 8.25
N HIS A 289 -1.59 -3.05 7.19
CA HIS A 289 -0.21 -3.50 7.29
C HIS A 289 0.61 -2.64 8.27
N SER A 290 0.44 -1.31 8.24
CA SER A 290 1.19 -0.41 9.11
C SER A 290 0.73 -0.52 10.57
N ILE A 291 -0.56 -0.73 10.84
CA ILE A 291 -1.08 -1.02 12.17
C ILE A 291 -0.48 -2.31 12.71
N LEU A 292 -0.47 -3.39 11.93
CA LEU A 292 0.15 -4.67 12.32
C LEU A 292 1.64 -4.49 12.60
N LEU A 293 2.34 -3.71 11.78
CA LEU A 293 3.76 -3.41 11.98
C LEU A 293 4.02 -2.70 13.30
N ILE A 294 3.17 -1.72 13.66
CA ILE A 294 3.25 -1.00 14.95
C ILE A 294 3.00 -1.95 16.12
N GLN A 295 2.00 -2.82 16.03
CA GLN A 295 1.66 -3.77 17.10
C GLN A 295 2.75 -4.79 17.35
N ASN A 296 3.44 -5.21 16.29
CA ASN A 296 4.42 -6.30 16.34
C ASN A 296 5.84 -5.83 16.65
N ASN A 297 6.16 -4.56 16.37
CA ASN A 297 7.47 -3.99 16.68
C ASN A 297 7.44 -3.31 18.06
N PRO A 298 8.22 -3.81 19.08
CA PRO A 298 8.22 -3.26 20.42
C PRO A 298 8.59 -1.76 20.48
N GLY A 299 9.51 -1.31 19.61
CA GLY A 299 9.90 0.09 19.53
C GLY A 299 8.77 0.99 19.03
N LEU A 300 8.11 0.60 17.94
CA LEU A 300 6.97 1.31 17.38
C LEU A 300 5.77 1.31 18.35
N ARG A 301 5.53 0.19 19.03
CA ARG A 301 4.47 0.06 20.01
C ARG A 301 4.67 0.99 21.23
N ARG A 302 5.89 1.16 21.69
CA ARG A 302 6.21 2.12 22.78
C ARG A 302 5.92 3.55 22.33
N SER A 303 6.39 3.94 21.14
CA SER A 303 6.15 5.28 20.61
C SER A 303 4.67 5.57 20.37
N TRP A 304 3.91 4.57 19.90
CA TRP A 304 2.46 4.66 19.76
C TRP A 304 1.78 4.93 21.13
N LYS A 305 2.12 4.18 22.17
CA LYS A 305 1.57 4.38 23.53
C LYS A 305 1.91 5.75 24.11
N GLN A 306 3.13 6.23 23.87
CA GLN A 306 3.54 7.57 24.29
C GLN A 306 2.70 8.66 23.61
N LEU A 307 2.48 8.53 22.29
CA LEU A 307 1.62 9.46 21.54
C LEU A 307 0.18 9.45 22.08
N GLN A 308 -0.39 8.25 22.30
CA GLN A 308 -1.74 8.14 22.87
C GLN A 308 -1.85 8.82 24.24
N SER A 309 -0.86 8.63 25.11
CA SER A 309 -0.82 9.27 26.43
C SER A 309 -0.75 10.79 26.33
N GLN A 310 0.09 11.32 25.43
CA GLN A 310 0.19 12.77 25.22
C GLN A 310 -1.10 13.38 24.67
N VAL A 311 -1.75 12.72 23.71
CA VAL A 311 -3.03 13.17 23.18
C VAL A 311 -4.11 13.15 24.25
N HIS A 312 -4.15 12.11 25.09
CA HIS A 312 -5.11 12.00 26.19
C HIS A 312 -4.90 13.13 27.21
N LEU A 313 -3.67 13.40 27.62
CA LEU A 313 -3.34 14.50 28.54
C LEU A 313 -3.70 15.86 27.93
N TYR A 314 -3.44 16.07 26.63
CA TYR A 314 -3.80 17.31 25.94
C TYR A 314 -5.32 17.52 25.90
N LEU A 315 -6.09 16.47 25.65
CA LEU A 315 -7.55 16.54 25.66
C LEU A 315 -8.09 16.83 27.06
N GLN A 316 -7.54 16.18 28.10
CA GLN A 316 -7.92 16.44 29.49
C GLN A 316 -7.57 17.85 29.97
N SER A 317 -6.54 18.47 29.42
CA SER A 317 -6.16 19.84 29.76
C SER A 317 -7.04 20.93 29.11
N ARG A 318 -7.86 20.54 28.11
CA ARG A 318 -8.74 21.47 27.38
C ARG A 318 -10.22 21.38 27.80
N PHE A 319 -10.59 20.31 28.49
CA PHE A 319 -11.91 20.11 29.09
C PHE A 319 -11.79 20.15 30.64
#